data_8964bb4372fea4f92a2e4f49f5570605
#
_entry.id   8964bb4372fea4f92a2e4f49f5570605
#
_cell.length_a   1.000
_cell.length_b   1.000
_cell.length_c   1.000
_cell.angle_alpha   90.00
_cell.angle_beta   90.00
_cell.angle_gamma   90.00
#
_symmetry.space_group_name_H-M   'P 1'
#
loop_
_entity.id
_entity.type
_entity.pdbx_description
1 polymer ?
#
loop_
_entity_poly.entity_id
_entity_poly.type
_entity_poly.pdbx_seq_one_letter_code
_entity_poly.pdbx_strand_id
1 'polypeptide(L)'
;MFFRVFANRLLTPCGTGFSELLMISSEILGTKVPGAVVECGCFKGGSTATLSAACYKAGRKLHVFDSFCGLPEPTAEDRDHLVLSDSEIHHYKKGAFAGSLETVKRNVSKYGHIEVCTFWQGYFEQTLPGFNEQVAVAFLDVDLVESLKTCVKHLWPLMPDGGILFTHEAHHLEYGKFFYGDAWWEENLGQKAPGLIGAGSGLGLGFRKNKDGYHGSALGLVRKNPTITRISNEDL
;
A
#
# COMPACT_ATOMS: atom_id res chain seq x y z
N MET A 1 -6.62 4.88 19.53
CA MET A 1 -6.02 4.51 18.24
C MET A 1 -4.54 4.85 18.17
N PHE A 2 -4.12 6.08 18.34
CA PHE A 2 -2.73 6.55 18.30
C PHE A 2 -1.75 5.66 19.10
N PHE A 3 -2.07 5.41 20.38
CA PHE A 3 -1.24 4.58 21.27
C PHE A 3 -1.08 3.14 20.76
N ARG A 4 -2.12 2.56 20.14
CA ARG A 4 -2.10 1.20 19.61
C ARG A 4 -1.23 1.07 18.37
N VAL A 5 -1.27 2.06 17.47
CA VAL A 5 -0.39 2.14 16.28
C VAL A 5 1.08 2.22 16.71
N PHE A 6 1.37 3.07 17.70
CA PHE A 6 2.71 3.22 18.26
C PHE A 6 3.22 1.92 18.91
N ALA A 7 2.38 1.28 19.74
CA ALA A 7 2.73 0.02 20.40
C ALA A 7 2.95 -1.11 19.38
N ASN A 8 2.09 -1.25 18.38
CA ASN A 8 2.21 -2.30 17.37
C ASN A 8 3.54 -2.20 16.60
N ARG A 9 3.97 -0.99 16.25
CA ARG A 9 5.23 -0.79 15.56
C ARG A 9 6.45 -1.12 16.40
N LEU A 10 6.40 -0.89 17.70
CA LEU A 10 7.51 -1.24 18.62
C LEU A 10 7.60 -2.76 18.86
N LEU A 11 6.46 -3.46 18.75
CA LEU A 11 6.33 -4.87 19.14
C LEU A 11 6.34 -5.82 17.95
N THR A 12 6.15 -5.30 16.72
CA THR A 12 6.10 -6.12 15.49
C THR A 12 6.96 -5.48 14.41
N PRO A 13 7.87 -6.22 13.76
CA PRO A 13 8.62 -5.70 12.63
C PRO A 13 7.70 -5.17 11.53
N CYS A 14 7.89 -3.92 11.14
CA CYS A 14 7.08 -3.23 10.14
C CYS A 14 7.98 -2.30 9.32
N GLY A 15 7.92 -2.39 7.99
CA GLY A 15 8.61 -1.47 7.07
C GLY A 15 7.99 -0.07 7.09
N THR A 16 6.66 -0.02 7.12
CA THR A 16 5.86 1.20 7.05
C THR A 16 6.01 2.11 8.28
N GLY A 17 6.11 3.40 8.06
CA GLY A 17 6.28 4.41 9.09
C GLY A 17 5.04 4.60 9.98
N PHE A 18 5.25 5.12 11.21
CA PHE A 18 4.15 5.39 12.14
C PHE A 18 3.16 6.42 11.59
N SER A 19 3.65 7.54 11.05
CA SER A 19 2.82 8.58 10.45
C SER A 19 2.06 8.10 9.22
N GLU A 20 2.67 7.23 8.44
CA GLU A 20 2.09 6.59 7.27
C GLU A 20 0.91 5.68 7.67
N LEU A 21 1.11 4.81 8.65
CA LEU A 21 0.05 3.96 9.18
C LEU A 21 -1.10 4.76 9.82
N LEU A 22 -0.79 5.89 10.46
CA LEU A 22 -1.84 6.80 10.97
C LEU A 22 -2.64 7.41 9.83
N MET A 23 -2.00 7.85 8.75
CA MET A 23 -2.66 8.43 7.59
C MET A 23 -3.59 7.40 6.93
N ILE A 24 -3.09 6.20 6.62
CA ILE A 24 -3.91 5.13 6.03
C ILE A 24 -5.08 4.79 6.95
N SER A 25 -4.83 4.65 8.25
CA SER A 25 -5.87 4.34 9.23
C SER A 25 -6.92 5.46 9.34
N SER A 26 -6.52 6.72 9.23
CA SER A 26 -7.43 7.86 9.23
C SER A 26 -8.38 7.83 8.02
N GLU A 27 -7.84 7.50 6.84
CA GLU A 27 -8.64 7.34 5.63
C GLU A 27 -9.61 6.14 5.73
N ILE A 28 -9.18 5.01 6.28
CA ILE A 28 -10.07 3.86 6.53
C ILE A 28 -11.26 4.25 7.43
N LEU A 29 -11.01 5.06 8.46
CA LEU A 29 -12.04 5.52 9.40
C LEU A 29 -12.94 6.61 8.82
N GLY A 30 -12.38 7.50 7.98
CA GLY A 30 -13.07 8.69 7.48
C GLY A 30 -13.85 8.45 6.19
N THR A 31 -13.40 7.53 5.35
CA THR A 31 -14.03 7.33 4.02
C THR A 31 -15.47 6.84 4.11
N LYS A 32 -16.33 7.44 3.28
CA LYS A 32 -17.71 7.00 3.05
C LYS A 32 -17.85 6.08 1.83
N VAL A 33 -16.77 5.88 1.08
CA VAL A 33 -16.76 4.99 -0.08
C VAL A 33 -17.04 3.56 0.40
N PRO A 34 -18.00 2.84 -0.21
CA PRO A 34 -18.29 1.46 0.15
C PRO A 34 -17.17 0.52 -0.29
N GLY A 35 -17.01 -0.58 0.43
CA GLY A 35 -16.06 -1.63 0.08
C GLY A 35 -15.14 -2.04 1.23
N ALA A 36 -14.37 -3.07 0.97
CA ALA A 36 -13.37 -3.61 1.88
C ALA A 36 -12.08 -2.76 1.85
N VAL A 37 -11.19 -3.07 2.75
CA VAL A 37 -9.79 -2.63 2.72
C VAL A 37 -8.94 -3.78 2.22
N VAL A 38 -7.95 -3.46 1.36
CA VAL A 38 -6.99 -4.43 0.82
C VAL A 38 -5.59 -4.00 1.22
N GLU A 39 -4.78 -4.93 1.68
CA GLU A 39 -3.34 -4.80 1.88
C GLU A 39 -2.62 -5.81 1.00
N CYS A 40 -1.70 -5.35 0.15
CA CYS A 40 -0.80 -6.17 -0.65
C CYS A 40 0.62 -5.97 -0.14
N GLY A 41 1.25 -7.07 0.32
CA GLY A 41 2.51 -7.04 1.04
C GLY A 41 2.31 -6.71 2.53
N CYS A 42 2.53 -7.72 3.38
CA CYS A 42 2.31 -7.56 4.82
C CYS A 42 3.56 -7.88 5.66
N PHE A 43 4.62 -8.41 5.05
CA PHE A 43 5.85 -8.82 5.71
C PHE A 43 5.57 -9.71 6.94
N LYS A 44 5.76 -9.19 8.15
CA LYS A 44 5.51 -9.90 9.41
C LYS A 44 4.21 -9.47 10.10
N GLY A 45 3.34 -8.72 9.38
CA GLY A 45 2.00 -8.36 9.85
C GLY A 45 1.94 -7.14 10.78
N GLY A 46 2.97 -6.30 10.79
CA GLY A 46 2.98 -5.08 11.61
C GLY A 46 2.00 -4.02 11.11
N SER A 47 1.98 -3.76 9.82
CA SER A 47 0.99 -2.92 9.14
C SER A 47 -0.41 -3.54 9.27
N THR A 48 -0.54 -4.82 8.95
CA THR A 48 -1.80 -5.58 9.04
C THR A 48 -2.47 -5.46 10.41
N ALA A 49 -1.70 -5.63 11.50
CA ALA A 49 -2.22 -5.50 12.86
C ALA A 49 -2.80 -4.09 13.12
N THR A 50 -2.17 -3.06 12.59
CA THR A 50 -2.63 -1.68 12.72
C THR A 50 -3.86 -1.41 11.85
N LEU A 51 -3.83 -1.80 10.59
CA LEU A 51 -4.93 -1.61 9.65
C LEU A 51 -6.17 -2.41 10.07
N SER A 52 -5.99 -3.64 10.59
CA SER A 52 -7.09 -4.44 11.12
C SER A 52 -7.82 -3.75 12.28
N ALA A 53 -7.11 -3.01 13.14
CA ALA A 53 -7.74 -2.24 14.20
C ALA A 53 -8.58 -1.06 13.67
N ALA A 54 -8.13 -0.42 12.58
CA ALA A 54 -8.90 0.61 11.90
C ALA A 54 -10.13 0.00 11.21
N CYS A 55 -9.97 -1.13 10.52
CA CYS A 55 -11.05 -1.86 9.86
C CYS A 55 -12.11 -2.32 10.85
N TYR A 56 -11.71 -2.92 11.97
CA TYR A 56 -12.64 -3.31 13.04
C TYR A 56 -13.50 -2.13 13.52
N LYS A 57 -12.85 -0.99 13.78
CA LYS A 57 -13.55 0.22 14.23
C LYS A 57 -14.46 0.81 13.14
N ALA A 58 -14.08 0.67 11.88
CA ALA A 58 -14.88 1.14 10.73
C ALA A 58 -15.96 0.15 10.29
N GLY A 59 -16.04 -1.05 10.88
CA GLY A 59 -16.94 -2.11 10.44
C GLY A 59 -16.62 -2.66 9.05
N ARG A 60 -15.33 -2.71 8.67
CA ARG A 60 -14.85 -3.13 7.35
C ARG A 60 -14.05 -4.43 7.43
N LYS A 61 -14.06 -5.21 6.35
CA LYS A 61 -13.15 -6.34 6.16
C LYS A 61 -11.77 -5.84 5.73
N LEU A 62 -10.72 -6.59 6.08
CA LEU A 62 -9.37 -6.43 5.59
C LEU A 62 -8.94 -7.69 4.85
N HIS A 63 -8.70 -7.57 3.54
CA HIS A 63 -8.11 -8.64 2.74
C HIS A 63 -6.61 -8.41 2.65
N VAL A 64 -5.83 -9.43 3.04
CA VAL A 64 -4.36 -9.38 3.10
C VAL A 64 -3.81 -10.35 2.08
N PHE A 65 -3.15 -9.81 1.06
CA PHE A 65 -2.50 -10.56 -0.01
C PHE A 65 -1.00 -10.55 0.19
N ASP A 66 -0.39 -11.72 0.27
CA ASP A 66 1.05 -11.89 0.40
C ASP A 66 1.45 -13.30 -0.05
N SER A 67 2.65 -13.45 -0.56
CA SER A 67 3.23 -14.76 -0.85
C SER A 67 3.48 -15.56 0.43
N PHE A 68 3.70 -14.87 1.56
CA PHE A 68 4.20 -15.38 2.84
C PHE A 68 5.53 -16.14 2.74
N CYS A 69 6.24 -15.94 1.63
CA CYS A 69 7.58 -16.50 1.39
C CYS A 69 8.57 -15.45 0.85
N GLY A 70 8.15 -14.17 0.81
CA GLY A 70 8.96 -13.04 0.37
C GLY A 70 8.78 -12.71 -1.12
N LEU A 71 9.61 -11.80 -1.61
CA LEU A 71 9.52 -11.28 -2.97
C LEU A 71 9.68 -12.37 -4.03
N PRO A 72 9.02 -12.24 -5.20
CA PRO A 72 9.35 -13.05 -6.37
C PRO A 72 10.75 -12.72 -6.90
N GLU A 73 11.20 -13.39 -7.94
CA GLU A 73 12.41 -12.99 -8.65
C GLU A 73 12.16 -11.64 -9.35
N PRO A 74 12.95 -10.59 -9.05
CA PRO A 74 12.81 -9.30 -9.74
C PRO A 74 13.02 -9.44 -11.25
N THR A 75 12.19 -8.77 -12.03
CA THR A 75 12.32 -8.72 -13.49
C THR A 75 13.53 -7.88 -13.93
N ALA A 76 13.83 -7.86 -15.23
CA ALA A 76 14.83 -6.94 -15.77
C ALA A 76 14.42 -5.47 -15.53
N GLU A 77 13.14 -5.16 -15.73
CA GLU A 77 12.59 -3.82 -15.48
C GLU A 77 12.77 -3.40 -14.02
N ASP A 78 12.46 -4.29 -13.06
CA ASP A 78 12.69 -4.01 -11.64
C ASP A 78 14.15 -3.73 -11.31
N ARG A 79 15.09 -4.43 -11.99
CA ARG A 79 16.53 -4.27 -11.75
C ARG A 79 17.12 -3.00 -12.36
N ASP A 80 16.64 -2.62 -13.54
CA ASP A 80 17.14 -1.43 -14.26
C ASP A 80 16.71 -0.12 -13.57
N HIS A 81 15.70 -0.19 -12.74
CA HIS A 81 15.00 0.98 -12.24
C HIS A 81 15.24 1.32 -10.76
N LEU A 82 15.89 0.46 -10.00
CA LEU A 82 16.25 0.73 -8.60
C LEU A 82 17.48 1.65 -8.49
N VAL A 83 17.40 2.83 -9.09
CA VAL A 83 18.55 3.71 -9.39
C VAL A 83 19.01 4.58 -8.21
N LEU A 84 18.33 4.59 -7.06
CA LEU A 84 18.61 5.62 -6.05
C LEU A 84 19.73 5.30 -5.06
N SER A 85 20.22 4.09 -4.97
CA SER A 85 21.53 3.77 -4.38
C SER A 85 21.94 2.32 -4.64
N ASP A 86 23.21 2.07 -4.91
CA ASP A 86 23.81 0.72 -5.01
C ASP A 86 23.53 -0.16 -3.78
N SER A 87 23.19 0.43 -2.63
CA SER A 87 22.90 -0.27 -1.39
C SER A 87 21.47 -0.77 -1.29
N GLU A 88 20.51 -0.19 -2.02
CA GLU A 88 19.09 -0.58 -1.98
C GLU A 88 18.78 -1.72 -2.94
N ILE A 89 19.42 -1.77 -4.10
CA ILE A 89 19.26 -2.84 -5.10
C ILE A 89 19.47 -4.24 -4.49
N HIS A 90 20.39 -4.36 -3.54
CA HIS A 90 20.71 -5.62 -2.91
C HIS A 90 19.65 -6.17 -1.95
N HIS A 91 18.69 -5.35 -1.54
CA HIS A 91 17.60 -5.75 -0.64
C HIS A 91 16.43 -6.39 -1.39
N TYR A 92 16.18 -5.99 -2.64
CA TYR A 92 15.10 -6.50 -3.47
C TYR A 92 15.53 -7.74 -4.25
N LYS A 93 15.60 -8.87 -3.55
CA LYS A 93 15.92 -10.17 -4.15
C LYS A 93 14.86 -11.21 -3.81
N LYS A 94 14.78 -12.25 -4.60
CA LYS A 94 13.87 -13.38 -4.33
C LYS A 94 13.95 -13.84 -2.87
N GLY A 95 12.81 -13.96 -2.23
CA GLY A 95 12.69 -14.38 -0.83
C GLY A 95 13.00 -13.30 0.20
N ALA A 96 13.38 -12.07 -0.22
CA ALA A 96 13.52 -10.96 0.71
C ALA A 96 12.14 -10.59 1.33
N PHE A 97 12.15 -9.99 2.51
CA PHE A 97 10.96 -9.56 3.25
C PHE A 97 9.96 -10.69 3.55
N ALA A 98 10.41 -11.93 3.70
CA ALA A 98 9.55 -13.04 4.04
C ALA A 98 8.98 -12.95 5.46
N GLY A 99 7.69 -13.27 5.58
CA GLY A 99 6.99 -13.47 6.84
C GLY A 99 5.98 -14.60 6.70
N SER A 100 6.17 -15.75 7.38
CA SER A 100 5.25 -16.88 7.22
C SER A 100 3.83 -16.52 7.65
N LEU A 101 2.82 -17.08 6.97
CA LEU A 101 1.40 -16.89 7.29
C LEU A 101 1.09 -17.12 8.77
N GLU A 102 1.72 -18.13 9.37
CA GLU A 102 1.57 -18.44 10.80
C GLU A 102 2.08 -17.29 11.68
N THR A 103 3.26 -16.75 11.34
CA THR A 103 3.84 -15.60 12.06
C THR A 103 2.95 -14.37 11.93
N VAL A 104 2.46 -14.08 10.73
CA VAL A 104 1.55 -12.94 10.48
C VAL A 104 0.26 -13.11 11.28
N LYS A 105 -0.40 -14.26 11.19
CA LYS A 105 -1.64 -14.54 11.95
C LYS A 105 -1.42 -14.41 13.47
N ARG A 106 -0.33 -14.93 14.00
CA ARG A 106 0.02 -14.80 15.42
C ARG A 106 0.18 -13.34 15.84
N ASN A 107 0.89 -12.54 15.01
CA ASN A 107 1.11 -11.13 15.30
C ASN A 107 -0.20 -10.32 15.22
N VAL A 108 -1.02 -10.56 14.21
CA VAL A 108 -2.31 -9.90 14.05
C VAL A 108 -3.28 -10.29 15.17
N SER A 109 -3.33 -11.57 15.56
CA SER A 109 -4.14 -12.02 16.71
C SER A 109 -3.73 -11.34 18.02
N LYS A 110 -2.43 -11.12 18.20
CA LYS A 110 -1.91 -10.53 19.45
C LYS A 110 -2.05 -9.01 19.49
N TYR A 111 -1.87 -8.33 18.38
CA TYR A 111 -1.72 -6.87 18.33
C TYR A 111 -2.82 -6.16 17.55
N GLY A 112 -3.63 -6.87 16.77
CA GLY A 112 -4.68 -6.35 15.90
C GLY A 112 -6.05 -6.97 16.17
N HIS A 113 -6.81 -7.14 15.09
CA HIS A 113 -8.15 -7.72 15.05
C HIS A 113 -8.21 -8.74 13.91
N ILE A 114 -7.80 -9.98 14.18
CA ILE A 114 -7.71 -11.04 13.17
C ILE A 114 -9.09 -11.43 12.61
N GLU A 115 -10.14 -11.22 13.38
CA GLU A 115 -11.53 -11.55 13.02
C GLU A 115 -12.06 -10.74 11.82
N VAL A 116 -11.43 -9.60 11.49
CA VAL A 116 -11.78 -8.83 10.28
C VAL A 116 -10.89 -9.15 9.09
N CYS A 117 -9.87 -10.02 9.27
CA CYS A 117 -8.86 -10.31 8.26
C CYS A 117 -9.19 -11.58 7.47
N THR A 118 -9.02 -11.50 6.15
CA THR A 118 -8.98 -12.66 5.24
C THR A 118 -7.62 -12.70 4.58
N PHE A 119 -6.89 -13.81 4.71
CA PHE A 119 -5.53 -13.95 4.17
C PHE A 119 -5.55 -14.74 2.86
N TRP A 120 -4.92 -14.18 1.83
CA TRP A 120 -4.76 -14.75 0.49
C TRP A 120 -3.29 -15.11 0.27
N GLN A 121 -2.97 -16.40 0.40
CA GLN A 121 -1.61 -16.88 0.30
C GLN A 121 -1.23 -17.23 -1.13
N GLY A 122 -0.24 -16.55 -1.68
CA GLY A 122 0.31 -16.74 -3.02
C GLY A 122 0.80 -15.43 -3.60
N TYR A 123 1.49 -15.49 -4.72
CA TYR A 123 1.87 -14.31 -5.46
C TYR A 123 0.62 -13.61 -6.05
N PHE A 124 0.71 -12.32 -6.28
CA PHE A 124 -0.44 -11.49 -6.66
C PHE A 124 -1.11 -11.94 -7.95
N GLU A 125 -0.33 -12.38 -8.94
CA GLU A 125 -0.83 -12.93 -10.20
C GLU A 125 -1.66 -14.23 -10.03
N GLN A 126 -1.52 -14.91 -8.91
CA GLN A 126 -2.25 -16.13 -8.59
C GLN A 126 -3.51 -15.87 -7.77
N THR A 127 -3.46 -14.86 -6.91
CA THR A 127 -4.50 -14.65 -5.88
C THR A 127 -5.49 -13.54 -6.24
N LEU A 128 -5.02 -12.44 -6.82
CA LEU A 128 -5.88 -11.30 -7.16
C LEU A 128 -6.92 -11.59 -8.25
N PRO A 129 -6.68 -12.43 -9.28
CA PRO A 129 -7.71 -12.76 -10.27
C PRO A 129 -8.99 -13.38 -9.67
N GLY A 130 -8.90 -14.03 -8.52
CA GLY A 130 -10.06 -14.60 -7.80
C GLY A 130 -10.79 -13.61 -6.89
N PHE A 131 -10.29 -12.41 -6.71
CA PHE A 131 -10.88 -11.40 -5.83
C PHE A 131 -11.85 -10.50 -6.60
N ASN A 132 -13.06 -10.28 -6.05
CA ASN A 132 -14.14 -9.55 -6.73
C ASN A 132 -14.97 -8.64 -5.80
N GLU A 133 -14.53 -8.42 -4.54
CA GLU A 133 -15.22 -7.48 -3.64
C GLU A 133 -14.84 -6.04 -3.99
N GLN A 134 -15.75 -5.09 -3.76
CA GLN A 134 -15.45 -3.66 -3.88
C GLN A 134 -14.35 -3.25 -2.90
N VAL A 135 -13.46 -2.34 -3.33
CA VAL A 135 -12.31 -1.87 -2.56
C VAL A 135 -12.44 -0.37 -2.30
N ALA A 136 -12.64 0.01 -1.04
CA ALA A 136 -12.68 1.41 -0.63
C ALA A 136 -11.28 2.00 -0.45
N VAL A 137 -10.38 1.21 0.15
CA VAL A 137 -8.98 1.60 0.41
C VAL A 137 -8.07 0.42 0.07
N ALA A 138 -7.06 0.66 -0.75
CA ALA A 138 -5.98 -0.28 -1.02
C ALA A 138 -4.66 0.28 -0.47
N PHE A 139 -3.85 -0.55 0.18
CA PHE A 139 -2.49 -0.25 0.57
C PHE A 139 -1.53 -1.25 -0.09
N LEU A 140 -0.64 -0.75 -0.92
CA LEU A 140 0.32 -1.52 -1.69
C LEU A 140 1.74 -1.23 -1.16
N ASP A 141 2.34 -2.23 -0.51
CA ASP A 141 3.72 -2.23 0.00
C ASP A 141 4.40 -3.46 -0.64
N VAL A 142 4.70 -3.33 -1.95
CA VAL A 142 4.97 -4.49 -2.82
C VAL A 142 6.37 -4.49 -3.44
N ASP A 143 7.15 -3.45 -3.12
CA ASP A 143 8.58 -3.30 -3.46
C ASP A 143 8.90 -3.27 -4.97
N LEU A 144 8.27 -4.09 -5.80
CA LEU A 144 8.58 -4.29 -7.21
C LEU A 144 7.51 -3.66 -8.13
N VAL A 145 7.96 -3.04 -9.23
CA VAL A 145 7.07 -2.36 -10.20
C VAL A 145 6.11 -3.34 -10.87
N GLU A 146 6.57 -4.55 -11.20
CA GLU A 146 5.70 -5.58 -11.78
C GLU A 146 4.64 -6.07 -10.78
N SER A 147 4.98 -6.18 -9.49
CA SER A 147 4.01 -6.44 -8.44
C SER A 147 2.99 -5.31 -8.31
N LEU A 148 3.42 -4.04 -8.38
CA LEU A 148 2.55 -2.88 -8.39
C LEU A 148 1.57 -2.91 -9.57
N LYS A 149 2.07 -3.12 -10.79
CA LYS A 149 1.25 -3.22 -12.01
C LYS A 149 0.19 -4.31 -11.89
N THR A 150 0.58 -5.48 -11.38
CA THR A 150 -0.34 -6.60 -11.14
C THR A 150 -1.43 -6.22 -10.14
N CYS A 151 -1.07 -5.63 -9.00
CA CYS A 151 -2.03 -5.18 -7.99
C CYS A 151 -2.99 -4.12 -8.57
N VAL A 152 -2.48 -3.10 -9.24
CA VAL A 152 -3.32 -2.04 -9.83
C VAL A 152 -4.25 -2.60 -10.88
N LYS A 153 -3.78 -3.49 -11.77
CA LYS A 153 -4.59 -4.11 -12.83
C LYS A 153 -5.85 -4.80 -12.28
N HIS A 154 -5.71 -5.47 -11.15
CA HIS A 154 -6.83 -6.24 -10.56
C HIS A 154 -7.67 -5.44 -9.56
N LEU A 155 -7.06 -4.55 -8.78
CA LEU A 155 -7.77 -3.83 -7.73
C LEU A 155 -8.42 -2.54 -8.23
N TRP A 156 -7.80 -1.83 -9.17
CA TRP A 156 -8.33 -0.55 -9.65
C TRP A 156 -9.74 -0.65 -10.24
N PRO A 157 -10.09 -1.65 -11.07
CA PRO A 157 -11.47 -1.82 -11.55
C PRO A 157 -12.49 -2.01 -10.43
N LEU A 158 -12.08 -2.62 -9.31
CA LEU A 158 -12.94 -2.91 -8.16
C LEU A 158 -13.14 -1.70 -7.22
N MET A 159 -12.39 -0.62 -7.43
CA MET A 159 -12.50 0.59 -6.62
C MET A 159 -13.64 1.48 -7.15
N PRO A 160 -14.60 1.90 -6.31
CA PRO A 160 -15.54 2.95 -6.66
C PRO A 160 -14.87 4.31 -6.78
N ASP A 161 -15.59 5.29 -7.37
CA ASP A 161 -15.16 6.69 -7.38
C ASP A 161 -14.93 7.21 -5.95
N GLY A 162 -13.85 7.93 -5.76
CA GLY A 162 -13.39 8.38 -4.45
C GLY A 162 -12.60 7.33 -3.65
N GLY A 163 -12.51 6.09 -4.13
CA GLY A 163 -11.65 5.06 -3.55
C GLY A 163 -10.18 5.48 -3.53
N ILE A 164 -9.43 5.03 -2.54
CA ILE A 164 -8.06 5.50 -2.30
C ILE A 164 -7.10 4.31 -2.41
N LEU A 165 -6.07 4.50 -3.23
CA LEU A 165 -4.94 3.59 -3.31
C LEU A 165 -3.71 4.29 -2.72
N PHE A 166 -3.13 3.68 -1.71
CA PHE A 166 -1.82 4.05 -1.16
C PHE A 166 -0.74 3.14 -1.74
N THR A 167 0.42 3.71 -2.02
CA THR A 167 1.65 2.96 -2.36
C THR A 167 2.80 3.39 -1.47
N HIS A 168 3.64 2.45 -1.04
CA HIS A 168 4.71 2.75 -0.10
C HIS A 168 5.97 3.28 -0.79
N GLU A 169 6.26 2.87 -2.03
CA GLU A 169 7.50 3.22 -2.75
C GLU A 169 7.36 4.51 -3.59
N ALA A 170 6.52 5.47 -3.16
CA ALA A 170 6.27 6.72 -3.89
C ALA A 170 7.52 7.61 -4.09
N HIS A 171 8.60 7.34 -3.36
CA HIS A 171 9.91 8.01 -3.53
C HIS A 171 10.75 7.41 -4.68
N HIS A 172 10.37 6.26 -5.23
CA HIS A 172 11.03 5.64 -6.38
C HIS A 172 10.53 6.26 -7.68
N LEU A 173 11.45 6.62 -8.57
CA LEU A 173 11.12 7.27 -9.85
C LEU A 173 10.20 6.43 -10.71
N GLU A 174 10.34 5.13 -10.69
CA GLU A 174 9.57 4.18 -11.50
C GLU A 174 8.12 4.11 -11.08
N TYR A 175 7.84 4.23 -9.79
CA TYR A 175 6.47 4.39 -9.28
C TYR A 175 5.87 5.71 -9.78
N GLY A 176 6.65 6.79 -9.75
CA GLY A 176 6.26 8.05 -10.37
C GLY A 176 5.95 7.88 -11.86
N LYS A 177 6.86 7.29 -12.63
CA LYS A 177 6.66 7.03 -14.06
C LYS A 177 5.40 6.21 -14.33
N PHE A 178 5.14 5.17 -13.53
CA PHE A 178 3.95 4.35 -13.66
C PHE A 178 2.66 5.16 -13.48
N PHE A 179 2.59 6.00 -12.47
CA PHE A 179 1.38 6.79 -12.16
C PHE A 179 1.21 8.05 -13.02
N TYR A 180 2.21 8.45 -13.80
CA TYR A 180 2.15 9.59 -14.72
C TYR A 180 2.27 9.19 -16.20
N GLY A 181 2.58 7.93 -16.50
CA GLY A 181 2.74 7.42 -17.86
C GLY A 181 1.46 6.79 -18.38
N ASP A 182 0.80 7.40 -19.36
CA ASP A 182 -0.50 6.98 -19.88
C ASP A 182 -0.51 5.59 -20.52
N ALA A 183 0.57 5.20 -21.21
CA ALA A 183 0.58 4.01 -22.09
C ALA A 183 0.09 2.73 -21.41
N TRP A 184 0.64 2.39 -20.24
CA TRP A 184 0.22 1.18 -19.53
C TRP A 184 -1.24 1.25 -19.05
N TRP A 185 -1.67 2.44 -18.58
CA TRP A 185 -3.03 2.65 -18.08
C TRP A 185 -4.07 2.58 -19.19
N GLU A 186 -3.77 3.14 -20.37
CA GLU A 186 -4.64 3.07 -21.53
C GLU A 186 -4.75 1.63 -22.04
N GLU A 187 -3.63 0.91 -22.17
CA GLU A 187 -3.60 -0.48 -22.63
C GLU A 187 -4.32 -1.44 -21.68
N ASN A 188 -4.13 -1.32 -20.36
CA ASN A 188 -4.60 -2.30 -19.39
C ASN A 188 -5.92 -1.91 -18.72
N LEU A 189 -6.26 -0.63 -18.63
CA LEU A 189 -7.41 -0.12 -17.89
C LEU A 189 -8.29 0.85 -18.70
N GLY A 190 -7.92 1.15 -19.94
CA GLY A 190 -8.70 2.00 -20.85
C GLY A 190 -8.82 3.46 -20.39
N GLN A 191 -7.90 3.94 -19.57
CA GLN A 191 -7.91 5.30 -19.03
C GLN A 191 -6.50 5.90 -18.95
N LYS A 192 -6.39 7.20 -18.78
CA LYS A 192 -5.12 7.87 -18.50
C LYS A 192 -4.62 7.57 -17.08
N ALA A 193 -3.31 7.70 -16.91
CA ALA A 193 -2.67 7.63 -15.62
C ALA A 193 -3.26 8.68 -14.65
N PRO A 194 -3.59 8.30 -13.41
CA PRO A 194 -4.29 9.20 -12.49
C PRO A 194 -3.39 10.23 -11.79
N GLY A 195 -2.07 10.12 -11.94
CA GLY A 195 -1.11 10.87 -11.14
C GLY A 195 -0.90 10.26 -9.75
N LEU A 196 0.06 10.81 -9.01
CA LEU A 196 0.40 10.35 -7.66
C LEU A 196 0.69 11.54 -6.75
N ILE A 197 -0.04 11.68 -5.67
CA ILE A 197 0.24 12.65 -4.62
C ILE A 197 1.33 12.09 -3.71
N GLY A 198 2.38 12.86 -3.46
CA GLY A 198 3.53 12.43 -2.66
C GLY A 198 4.67 11.82 -3.47
N ALA A 199 4.61 11.85 -4.80
CA ALA A 199 5.68 11.36 -5.66
C ALA A 199 7.02 12.03 -5.33
N GLY A 200 8.07 11.23 -5.16
CA GLY A 200 9.43 11.67 -4.88
C GLY A 200 9.69 12.08 -3.42
N SER A 201 8.70 12.62 -2.72
CA SER A 201 8.85 13.04 -1.31
C SER A 201 7.97 12.29 -0.33
N GLY A 202 7.01 11.50 -0.85
CA GLY A 202 6.01 10.82 -0.04
C GLY A 202 5.00 11.78 0.61
N LEU A 203 4.16 11.23 1.48
CA LEU A 203 3.15 11.95 2.23
C LEU A 203 3.49 11.99 3.71
N GLY A 204 3.27 13.16 4.31
CA GLY A 204 3.45 13.35 5.73
C GLY A 204 4.91 13.59 6.14
N LEU A 205 5.09 13.73 7.45
CA LEU A 205 6.39 13.94 8.06
C LEU A 205 7.06 12.59 8.33
N GLY A 206 8.09 12.27 7.57
CA GLY A 206 8.97 11.16 7.89
C GLY A 206 9.78 11.47 9.15
N PHE A 207 9.78 10.54 10.11
CA PHE A 207 10.65 10.63 11.28
C PHE A 207 12.03 10.01 11.04
N ARG A 208 12.25 9.40 9.88
CA ARG A 208 13.57 8.87 9.51
C ARG A 208 14.34 9.93 8.73
N LYS A 209 15.54 10.22 9.21
CA LYS A 209 16.56 10.86 8.39
C LYS A 209 17.08 9.80 7.43
N ASN A 210 17.00 10.07 6.13
CA ASN A 210 17.84 9.36 5.18
C ASN A 210 19.31 9.75 5.39
N LYS A 211 20.22 9.09 4.67
CA LYS A 211 21.67 9.37 4.76
C LYS A 211 22.01 10.83 4.44
N ASP A 212 21.18 11.52 3.68
CA ASP A 212 21.37 12.90 3.24
C ASP A 212 20.72 13.92 4.19
N GLY A 213 20.13 13.45 5.30
CA GLY A 213 19.56 14.29 6.34
C GLY A 213 18.15 14.77 6.09
N TYR A 214 17.49 14.34 5.02
CA TYR A 214 16.09 14.68 4.71
C TYR A 214 15.11 13.76 5.43
N HIS A 215 14.01 14.35 5.89
CA HIS A 215 12.89 13.61 6.44
C HIS A 215 11.85 13.44 5.33
N GLY A 216 11.69 12.24 4.85
CA GLY A 216 10.69 11.89 3.85
C GLY A 216 9.83 10.70 4.28
N SER A 217 8.68 10.58 3.68
CA SER A 217 7.83 9.39 3.75
C SER A 217 7.91 8.67 2.42
N ALA A 218 7.84 7.36 2.43
CA ALA A 218 7.76 6.55 1.22
C ALA A 218 6.31 6.47 0.68
N LEU A 219 5.33 6.97 1.44
CA LEU A 219 3.92 6.84 1.12
C LEU A 219 3.48 7.84 0.03
N GLY A 220 2.78 7.35 -0.98
CA GLY A 220 2.01 8.14 -1.94
C GLY A 220 0.57 7.69 -1.98
N LEU A 221 -0.32 8.50 -2.54
CA LEU A 221 -1.73 8.13 -2.73
C LEU A 221 -2.29 8.57 -4.08
N VAL A 222 -3.30 7.82 -4.50
CA VAL A 222 -4.16 8.17 -5.63
C VAL A 222 -5.61 8.05 -5.20
N ARG A 223 -6.46 9.00 -5.60
CA ARG A 223 -7.92 8.86 -5.50
C ARG A 223 -8.50 8.55 -6.87
N LYS A 224 -9.34 7.53 -6.94
CA LYS A 224 -10.04 7.21 -8.19
C LYS A 224 -11.12 8.25 -8.45
N ASN A 225 -11.06 8.90 -9.61
CA ASN A 225 -12.03 9.91 -10.06
C ASN A 225 -12.46 10.84 -8.93
N PRO A 226 -11.55 11.65 -8.35
CA PRO A 226 -11.91 12.50 -7.23
C PRO A 226 -13.01 13.46 -7.63
N THR A 227 -14.07 13.56 -6.85
CA THR A 227 -15.07 14.62 -7.00
C THR A 227 -14.37 15.95 -6.70
N ILE A 228 -14.06 16.72 -7.73
CA ILE A 228 -13.54 18.06 -7.58
C ILE A 228 -14.72 18.93 -7.18
N THR A 229 -14.91 19.15 -5.89
CA THR A 229 -15.77 20.22 -5.40
C THR A 229 -15.06 21.53 -5.77
N ARG A 230 -15.55 22.24 -6.81
CA ARG A 230 -15.07 23.60 -7.10
C ARG A 230 -15.42 24.42 -5.87
N ILE A 231 -14.40 24.89 -5.18
CA ILE A 231 -14.58 25.96 -4.18
C ILE A 231 -15.09 27.14 -4.99
N SER A 232 -16.31 27.57 -4.73
CA SER A 232 -16.83 28.78 -5.34
C SER A 232 -16.04 29.98 -4.80
N ASN A 233 -15.88 31.01 -5.63
CA ASN A 233 -15.22 32.24 -5.17
C ASN A 233 -15.98 32.94 -4.02
N GLU A 234 -17.13 32.42 -3.62
CA GLU A 234 -17.94 32.88 -2.49
C GLU A 234 -17.50 32.24 -1.16
N ASP A 235 -16.62 31.20 -1.21
CA ASP A 235 -16.12 30.50 -0.03
C ASP A 235 -14.69 30.97 0.35
N LEU A 236 -14.14 31.97 -0.34
CA LEU A 236 -12.85 32.62 -0.09
C LEU A 236 -13.06 34.04 0.47
#